data_f9c0b0ab2cad998603efec7479d01031
#
_entry.id   f9c0b0ab2cad998603efec7479d01031
#
_cell.length_a   1.000
_cell.length_b   1.000
_cell.length_c   1.000
_cell.angle_alpha   90.00
_cell.angle_beta   90.00
_cell.angle_gamma   90.00
#
_symmetry.space_group_name_H-M   'P 1'
#
loop_
_entity.id
_entity.type
_entity.pdbx_description
1 polymer ?
#
loop_
_entity_poly.entity_id
_entity_poly.type
_entity_poly.pdbx_seq_one_letter_code
_entity_poly.pdbx_strand_id
1 'polypeptide(L)'
;MALLLLLVCPVMAQQKVQVVTKTIKQDLKTLLDSGIVVQGKKASVEVTGWNKDYIQVQMDLIAKHPQRKVAEKELRYIQYAITKTKDHYVLKNLFYADKGSTKVRSNLSVVYKIFVPADQRVVIRNDYGSMDLRNLYGDLNIESKFSEVSLDRFFGRMTAYLDYCELEGTNVDGLLRFDTRKTDISLDAFAGDVRIKNYLGKLDLSPSSMLRSLDVKSRNGKVSLTVNSLDAFNYDVLVNSSFISLPEGKSGLVEVDELLKESAFRLRNDVGKANITITNQLDPVTINYASKTGNDE
;
A
#
# COMPACT_ATOMS: atom_id res chain seq x y z
N MET A 1 -59.83 -23.98 -24.70
CA MET A 1 -59.26 -22.62 -25.00
C MET A 1 -58.15 -22.39 -24.00
N ALA A 2 -56.90 -22.67 -24.39
CA ALA A 2 -55.70 -22.54 -23.53
C ALA A 2 -55.06 -21.17 -23.75
N LEU A 3 -55.02 -20.35 -22.71
CA LEU A 3 -54.44 -19.02 -22.72
C LEU A 3 -52.89 -19.13 -22.50
N LEU A 4 -52.11 -18.89 -23.55
CA LEU A 4 -50.65 -18.91 -23.52
C LEU A 4 -50.18 -17.55 -22.97
N LEU A 5 -49.73 -17.52 -21.69
CA LEU A 5 -49.11 -16.32 -21.07
C LEU A 5 -47.66 -16.21 -21.53
N LEU A 6 -47.36 -15.30 -22.48
CA LEU A 6 -46.00 -14.94 -22.89
C LEU A 6 -45.36 -14.08 -21.77
N LEU A 7 -44.46 -14.68 -20.98
CA LEU A 7 -43.57 -13.96 -20.06
C LEU A 7 -42.51 -13.19 -20.88
N VAL A 8 -42.72 -11.90 -21.06
CA VAL A 8 -41.71 -10.99 -21.60
C VAL A 8 -40.75 -10.68 -20.47
N CYS A 9 -39.59 -11.37 -20.40
CA CYS A 9 -38.48 -10.96 -19.55
C CYS A 9 -37.88 -9.67 -20.11
N PRO A 10 -37.85 -8.57 -19.34
CA PRO A 10 -37.11 -7.38 -19.79
C PRO A 10 -35.63 -7.72 -19.81
N VAL A 11 -35.05 -7.82 -20.99
CA VAL A 11 -33.60 -7.85 -21.18
C VAL A 11 -33.08 -6.50 -20.73
N MET A 12 -32.51 -6.43 -19.52
CA MET A 12 -31.76 -5.27 -19.04
C MET A 12 -30.54 -5.12 -19.94
N ALA A 13 -30.66 -4.31 -20.98
CA ALA A 13 -29.54 -3.96 -21.82
C ALA A 13 -28.48 -3.22 -20.97
N GLN A 14 -27.38 -3.87 -20.65
CA GLN A 14 -26.23 -3.22 -20.01
C GLN A 14 -25.75 -2.09 -20.92
N GLN A 15 -25.94 -0.86 -20.50
CA GLN A 15 -25.47 0.29 -21.25
C GLN A 15 -23.95 0.21 -21.35
N LYS A 16 -23.45 0.00 -22.58
CA LYS A 16 -22.01 -0.08 -22.86
C LYS A 16 -21.35 1.26 -22.51
N VAL A 17 -20.49 1.26 -21.49
CA VAL A 17 -19.72 2.45 -21.09
C VAL A 17 -18.67 2.76 -22.17
N GLN A 18 -18.68 3.99 -22.68
CA GLN A 18 -17.68 4.51 -23.59
C GLN A 18 -16.52 5.10 -22.80
N VAL A 19 -15.29 4.81 -23.21
CA VAL A 19 -14.06 5.31 -22.62
C VAL A 19 -13.38 6.25 -23.59
N VAL A 20 -13.06 7.45 -23.14
CA VAL A 20 -12.28 8.44 -23.89
C VAL A 20 -11.01 8.71 -23.12
N THR A 21 -9.88 8.59 -23.79
CA THR A 21 -8.55 8.75 -23.18
C THR A 21 -7.74 9.78 -23.97
N LYS A 22 -7.04 10.65 -23.24
CA LYS A 22 -5.97 11.51 -23.77
C LYS A 22 -4.66 11.14 -23.11
N THR A 23 -3.71 10.66 -23.89
CA THR A 23 -2.38 10.25 -23.42
C THR A 23 -1.37 11.39 -23.60
N ILE A 24 -0.62 11.67 -22.56
CA ILE A 24 0.53 12.57 -22.54
C ILE A 24 1.77 11.74 -22.27
N LYS A 25 2.82 11.88 -23.08
CA LYS A 25 4.10 11.22 -22.88
C LYS A 25 5.20 12.26 -22.83
N GLN A 26 6.10 12.11 -21.86
CA GLN A 26 7.24 13.03 -21.72
C GLN A 26 8.44 12.28 -21.09
N ASP A 27 9.62 12.48 -21.67
CA ASP A 27 10.89 12.07 -21.10
C ASP A 27 11.52 13.27 -20.38
N LEU A 28 11.93 13.05 -19.13
CA LEU A 28 12.50 14.07 -18.24
C LEU A 28 13.95 13.68 -17.93
N LYS A 29 14.86 14.63 -18.09
CA LYS A 29 16.27 14.39 -17.75
C LYS A 29 16.43 14.30 -16.24
N THR A 30 17.13 13.26 -15.77
CA THR A 30 17.56 13.21 -14.36
C THR A 30 18.55 14.33 -14.08
N LEU A 31 18.47 14.88 -12.90
CA LEU A 31 19.43 15.82 -12.33
C LEU A 31 20.04 15.11 -11.13
N LEU A 32 21.32 15.33 -10.85
CA LEU A 32 21.96 14.88 -9.62
C LEU A 32 21.10 15.33 -8.43
N ASP A 33 20.76 14.40 -7.55
CA ASP A 33 19.91 14.58 -6.37
C ASP A 33 18.44 14.97 -6.66
N SER A 34 17.99 14.87 -7.92
CA SER A 34 16.61 15.18 -8.25
C SER A 34 15.67 14.05 -7.89
N GLY A 35 14.44 14.40 -7.55
CA GLY A 35 13.36 13.47 -7.27
C GLY A 35 12.18 13.64 -8.21
N ILE A 36 11.21 12.76 -8.07
CA ILE A 36 9.90 12.94 -8.66
C ILE A 36 8.85 13.02 -7.57
N VAL A 37 7.94 13.98 -7.70
CA VAL A 37 6.80 14.17 -6.80
C VAL A 37 5.52 14.00 -7.61
N VAL A 38 4.71 13.02 -7.24
CA VAL A 38 3.38 12.80 -7.82
C VAL A 38 2.33 13.33 -6.85
N GLN A 39 1.51 14.27 -7.31
CA GLN A 39 0.36 14.81 -6.58
C GLN A 39 -0.92 14.37 -7.29
N GLY A 40 -1.34 13.15 -7.00
CA GLY A 40 -2.48 12.51 -7.61
C GLY A 40 -3.78 12.78 -6.86
N LYS A 41 -4.89 12.82 -7.60
CA LYS A 41 -6.24 12.76 -7.05
C LYS A 41 -7.08 11.86 -7.94
N LYS A 42 -7.73 10.83 -7.36
CA LYS A 42 -8.42 9.79 -8.12
C LYS A 42 -7.52 9.21 -9.23
N ALA A 43 -6.28 8.93 -8.88
CA ALA A 43 -5.28 8.47 -9.82
C ALA A 43 -4.81 7.06 -9.49
N SER A 44 -4.55 6.28 -10.53
CA SER A 44 -3.72 5.08 -10.44
C SER A 44 -2.28 5.47 -10.76
N VAL A 45 -1.33 5.16 -9.87
CA VAL A 45 0.07 5.56 -9.98
C VAL A 45 0.94 4.32 -10.02
N GLU A 46 1.50 4.04 -11.19
CA GLU A 46 2.46 2.95 -11.40
C GLU A 46 3.87 3.57 -11.49
N VAL A 47 4.78 3.18 -10.60
CA VAL A 47 6.19 3.61 -10.63
C VAL A 47 7.08 2.39 -10.67
N THR A 48 7.92 2.32 -11.68
CA THR A 48 8.88 1.23 -11.86
C THR A 48 10.30 1.77 -11.97
N GLY A 49 11.17 1.29 -11.10
CA GLY A 49 12.60 1.55 -11.20
C GLY A 49 13.23 0.81 -12.38
N TRP A 50 14.13 1.49 -13.11
CA TRP A 50 14.86 0.93 -14.24
C TRP A 50 16.33 1.32 -14.22
N ASN A 51 17.10 0.80 -15.17
CA ASN A 51 18.54 1.04 -15.28
C ASN A 51 18.92 2.16 -16.27
N LYS A 52 17.98 3.05 -16.62
CA LYS A 52 18.25 4.19 -17.50
C LYS A 52 18.41 5.45 -16.68
N ASP A 53 19.09 6.45 -17.26
CA ASP A 53 19.45 7.73 -16.64
C ASP A 53 18.44 8.87 -16.87
N TYR A 54 17.19 8.54 -17.21
CA TYR A 54 16.11 9.50 -17.41
C TYR A 54 14.80 8.99 -16.80
N ILE A 55 13.84 9.88 -16.62
CA ILE A 55 12.50 9.56 -16.14
C ILE A 55 11.56 9.57 -17.35
N GLN A 56 10.81 8.50 -17.54
CA GLN A 56 9.73 8.47 -18.53
C GLN A 56 8.39 8.56 -17.84
N VAL A 57 7.56 9.49 -18.30
CA VAL A 57 6.21 9.70 -17.78
C VAL A 57 5.21 9.46 -18.91
N GLN A 58 4.26 8.58 -18.68
CA GLN A 58 3.01 8.51 -19.42
C GLN A 58 1.87 8.84 -18.46
N MET A 59 1.00 9.73 -18.88
CA MET A 59 -0.22 10.12 -18.16
C MET A 59 -1.43 9.95 -19.06
N ASP A 60 -2.35 9.10 -18.66
CA ASP A 60 -3.60 8.86 -19.37
C ASP A 60 -4.75 9.54 -18.62
N LEU A 61 -5.33 10.57 -19.23
CA LEU A 61 -6.52 11.26 -18.75
C LEU A 61 -7.73 10.52 -19.29
N ILE A 62 -8.62 10.05 -18.41
CA ILE A 62 -9.69 9.12 -18.76
C ILE A 62 -11.04 9.67 -18.35
N ALA A 63 -11.99 9.68 -19.27
CA ALA A 63 -13.40 9.96 -19.01
C ALA A 63 -14.26 8.76 -19.45
N LYS A 64 -15.11 8.26 -18.55
CA LYS A 64 -16.02 7.13 -18.79
C LYS A 64 -17.47 7.60 -18.68
N HIS A 65 -18.26 7.42 -19.74
CA HIS A 65 -19.69 7.74 -19.76
C HIS A 65 -20.42 6.87 -20.81
N PRO A 66 -21.70 6.50 -20.64
CA PRO A 66 -22.46 5.77 -21.67
C PRO A 66 -22.51 6.50 -23.00
N GLN A 67 -22.61 7.83 -22.98
CA GLN A 67 -22.59 8.67 -24.19
C GLN A 67 -21.18 9.21 -24.43
N ARG A 68 -20.54 8.80 -25.53
CA ARG A 68 -19.18 9.20 -25.91
C ARG A 68 -18.99 10.73 -25.97
N LYS A 69 -19.94 11.47 -26.55
CA LYS A 69 -19.89 12.93 -26.65
C LYS A 69 -19.81 13.63 -25.28
N VAL A 70 -20.41 13.03 -24.23
CA VAL A 70 -20.34 13.56 -22.87
C VAL A 70 -18.93 13.31 -22.31
N ALA A 71 -18.39 12.10 -22.46
CA ALA A 71 -17.02 11.78 -22.03
C ALA A 71 -15.98 12.69 -22.71
N GLU A 72 -16.08 12.90 -24.03
CA GLU A 72 -15.20 13.81 -24.81
C GLU A 72 -15.27 15.25 -24.28
N LYS A 73 -16.48 15.77 -24.01
CA LYS A 73 -16.66 17.12 -23.46
C LYS A 73 -16.11 17.25 -22.06
N GLU A 74 -16.30 16.25 -21.19
CA GLU A 74 -15.95 16.32 -19.77
C GLU A 74 -14.48 15.93 -19.50
N LEU A 75 -13.78 15.31 -20.45
CA LEU A 75 -12.36 15.02 -20.35
C LEU A 75 -11.52 16.29 -20.07
N ARG A 76 -11.94 17.46 -20.58
CA ARG A 76 -11.30 18.76 -20.34
C ARG A 76 -11.30 19.18 -18.85
N TYR A 77 -12.15 18.61 -18.03
CA TYR A 77 -12.19 18.88 -16.59
C TYR A 77 -11.04 18.24 -15.83
N ILE A 78 -10.27 17.37 -16.48
CA ILE A 78 -9.02 16.86 -15.95
C ILE A 78 -7.91 17.84 -16.31
N GLN A 79 -7.46 18.60 -15.32
CA GLN A 79 -6.31 19.51 -15.45
C GLN A 79 -5.06 18.77 -14.99
N TYR A 80 -3.94 18.98 -15.65
CA TYR A 80 -2.66 18.40 -15.27
C TYR A 80 -1.52 19.39 -15.44
N ALA A 81 -0.43 19.15 -14.71
CA ALA A 81 0.82 19.89 -14.85
C ALA A 81 2.01 18.95 -14.67
N ILE A 82 3.04 19.16 -15.48
CA ILE A 82 4.36 18.58 -15.32
C ILE A 82 5.31 19.77 -15.20
N THR A 83 5.80 20.04 -13.99
CA THR A 83 6.64 21.21 -13.71
C THR A 83 7.99 20.76 -13.17
N LYS A 84 9.05 21.46 -13.59
CA LYS A 84 10.39 21.29 -13.07
C LYS A 84 10.65 22.35 -12.01
N THR A 85 11.07 21.92 -10.84
CA THR A 85 11.65 22.79 -9.78
C THR A 85 13.18 22.70 -9.82
N LYS A 86 13.85 23.33 -8.85
CA LYS A 86 15.30 23.23 -8.72
C LYS A 86 15.76 21.78 -8.52
N ASP A 87 15.05 21.03 -7.65
CA ASP A 87 15.51 19.74 -7.11
C ASP A 87 14.61 18.55 -7.50
N HIS A 88 13.47 18.77 -8.17
CA HIS A 88 12.55 17.67 -8.53
C HIS A 88 11.55 18.07 -9.62
N TYR A 89 10.95 17.04 -10.21
CA TYR A 89 9.78 17.22 -11.06
C TYR A 89 8.49 17.00 -10.25
N VAL A 90 7.49 17.82 -10.52
CA VAL A 90 6.15 17.68 -9.93
C VAL A 90 5.17 17.30 -11.02
N LEU A 91 4.55 16.13 -10.88
CA LEU A 91 3.43 15.67 -11.69
C LEU A 91 2.16 15.89 -10.88
N LYS A 92 1.19 16.61 -11.44
CA LYS A 92 -0.04 16.94 -10.72
C LYS A 92 -1.25 16.79 -11.61
N ASN A 93 -2.34 16.25 -11.05
CA ASN A 93 -3.65 16.34 -11.67
C ASN A 93 -4.68 16.93 -10.70
N LEU A 94 -5.65 17.60 -11.27
CA LEU A 94 -6.81 18.18 -10.58
C LEU A 94 -8.06 17.96 -11.42
N PHE A 95 -9.21 17.89 -10.75
CA PHE A 95 -10.51 17.87 -11.42
C PHE A 95 -11.19 19.21 -11.18
N TYR A 96 -11.45 19.94 -12.26
CA TYR A 96 -12.04 21.26 -12.19
C TYR A 96 -13.17 21.37 -13.22
N ALA A 97 -14.38 21.60 -12.76
CA ALA A 97 -15.52 21.90 -13.61
C ALA A 97 -15.79 23.42 -13.61
N ASP A 98 -16.13 23.99 -14.77
CA ASP A 98 -16.42 25.43 -14.92
C ASP A 98 -17.53 25.88 -13.95
N LYS A 99 -17.41 27.10 -13.41
CA LYS A 99 -18.47 27.73 -12.61
C LYS A 99 -19.76 27.78 -13.44
N GLY A 100 -20.83 27.19 -12.92
CA GLY A 100 -22.12 27.09 -13.62
C GLY A 100 -22.32 25.84 -14.46
N SER A 101 -21.33 24.93 -14.52
CA SER A 101 -21.56 23.59 -15.09
C SER A 101 -22.47 22.80 -14.17
N THR A 102 -23.51 22.23 -14.72
CA THR A 102 -24.29 21.17 -14.10
C THR A 102 -23.37 20.01 -13.77
N LYS A 103 -23.68 19.26 -12.73
CA LYS A 103 -22.97 18.08 -12.21
C LYS A 103 -22.17 17.31 -13.29
N VAL A 104 -20.86 17.07 -13.05
CA VAL A 104 -20.02 16.18 -13.88
C VAL A 104 -20.65 14.79 -13.88
N ARG A 105 -20.92 14.26 -15.08
CA ARG A 105 -21.62 12.99 -15.28
C ARG A 105 -20.69 11.84 -15.60
N SER A 106 -19.50 12.14 -16.16
CA SER A 106 -18.48 11.14 -16.46
C SER A 106 -17.72 10.74 -15.20
N ASN A 107 -17.35 9.46 -15.12
CA ASN A 107 -16.32 9.04 -14.19
C ASN A 107 -14.96 9.44 -14.76
N LEU A 108 -14.31 10.42 -14.09
CA LEU A 108 -13.02 10.95 -14.47
C LEU A 108 -11.93 10.33 -13.59
N SER A 109 -10.83 9.90 -14.20
CA SER A 109 -9.66 9.35 -13.54
C SER A 109 -8.38 9.65 -14.33
N VAL A 110 -7.23 9.47 -13.67
CA VAL A 110 -5.90 9.59 -14.28
C VAL A 110 -5.10 8.33 -14.00
N VAL A 111 -4.34 7.88 -14.98
CA VAL A 111 -3.34 6.82 -14.80
C VAL A 111 -1.97 7.39 -15.08
N TYR A 112 -1.08 7.31 -14.11
CA TYR A 112 0.33 7.61 -14.27
C TYR A 112 1.09 6.29 -14.45
N LYS A 113 1.90 6.21 -15.50
CA LYS A 113 2.92 5.17 -15.70
C LYS A 113 4.27 5.84 -15.76
N ILE A 114 5.08 5.61 -14.74
CA ILE A 114 6.31 6.34 -14.52
C ILE A 114 7.45 5.34 -14.41
N PHE A 115 8.46 5.51 -15.23
CA PHE A 115 9.72 4.79 -15.10
C PHE A 115 10.79 5.76 -14.60
N VAL A 116 11.50 5.40 -13.55
CA VAL A 116 12.55 6.22 -12.93
C VAL A 116 13.84 5.43 -12.80
N PRO A 117 15.03 6.07 -12.79
CA PRO A 117 16.23 5.39 -12.28
C PRO A 117 15.91 4.75 -10.92
N ALA A 118 16.34 3.50 -10.71
CA ALA A 118 15.91 2.73 -9.56
C ALA A 118 16.28 3.35 -8.21
N ASP A 119 17.38 4.12 -8.15
CA ASP A 119 17.87 4.85 -6.98
C ASP A 119 17.26 6.26 -6.82
N GLN A 120 16.37 6.65 -7.71
CA GLN A 120 15.75 7.96 -7.71
C GLN A 120 14.82 8.14 -6.50
N ARG A 121 14.87 9.33 -5.88
CA ARG A 121 13.91 9.71 -4.84
C ARG A 121 12.51 9.85 -5.42
N VAL A 122 11.54 9.16 -4.80
CA VAL A 122 10.13 9.18 -5.20
C VAL A 122 9.26 9.67 -4.04
N VAL A 123 8.40 10.64 -4.30
CA VAL A 123 7.39 11.12 -3.34
C VAL A 123 6.02 11.02 -3.99
N ILE A 124 5.09 10.33 -3.35
CA ILE A 124 3.73 10.18 -3.86
C ILE A 124 2.73 10.68 -2.82
N ARG A 125 1.91 11.63 -3.24
CA ARG A 125 0.72 12.08 -2.51
C ARG A 125 -0.48 11.79 -3.38
N ASN A 126 -1.27 10.79 -3.05
CA ASN A 126 -2.41 10.36 -3.86
C ASN A 126 -3.61 10.02 -2.98
N ASP A 127 -4.73 10.70 -3.23
CA ASP A 127 -5.98 10.39 -2.57
C ASP A 127 -6.94 9.71 -3.56
N TYR A 128 -7.62 8.63 -3.11
CA TYR A 128 -8.60 7.86 -3.87
C TYR A 128 -8.02 7.24 -5.14
N GLY A 129 -7.33 6.11 -5.01
CA GLY A 129 -6.80 5.38 -6.16
C GLY A 129 -5.93 4.21 -5.76
N SER A 130 -5.03 3.83 -6.65
CA SER A 130 -4.07 2.75 -6.40
C SER A 130 -2.63 3.21 -6.65
N MET A 131 -1.70 2.56 -5.99
CA MET A 131 -0.26 2.73 -6.22
C MET A 131 0.38 1.37 -6.41
N ASP A 132 1.13 1.21 -7.49
CA ASP A 132 1.90 0.01 -7.78
C ASP A 132 3.37 0.42 -7.96
N LEU A 133 4.21 0.06 -7.00
CA LEU A 133 5.58 0.53 -6.85
C LEU A 133 6.53 -0.65 -6.93
N ARG A 134 7.42 -0.66 -7.93
CA ARG A 134 8.27 -1.82 -8.20
C ARG A 134 9.73 -1.45 -8.45
N ASN A 135 10.66 -2.28 -7.96
CA ASN A 135 12.10 -2.18 -8.24
C ASN A 135 12.70 -0.81 -7.85
N LEU A 136 12.36 -0.27 -6.69
CA LEU A 136 12.86 1.02 -6.22
C LEU A 136 13.93 0.81 -5.14
N TYR A 137 15.09 1.49 -5.28
CA TYR A 137 16.28 1.30 -4.43
C TYR A 137 16.77 2.60 -3.77
N GLY A 138 15.87 3.51 -3.47
CA GLY A 138 16.22 4.83 -2.94
C GLY A 138 15.30 5.30 -1.81
N ASP A 139 15.06 6.62 -1.77
CA ASP A 139 14.15 7.24 -0.83
C ASP A 139 12.72 7.24 -1.38
N LEU A 140 11.80 6.64 -0.64
CA LEU A 140 10.38 6.57 -0.98
C LEU A 140 9.53 7.20 0.13
N ASN A 141 8.72 8.21 -0.21
CA ASN A 141 7.75 8.80 0.69
C ASN A 141 6.34 8.66 0.12
N ILE A 142 5.43 8.08 0.89
CA ILE A 142 4.04 7.88 0.51
C ILE A 142 3.14 8.59 1.52
N GLU A 143 2.24 9.42 1.03
CA GLU A 143 1.16 10.02 1.80
C GLU A 143 -0.16 9.79 1.05
N SER A 144 -1.09 9.05 1.66
CA SER A 144 -2.29 8.63 0.93
C SER A 144 -3.49 8.42 1.84
N LYS A 145 -4.67 8.64 1.24
CA LYS A 145 -5.96 8.32 1.86
C LYS A 145 -6.85 7.59 0.87
N PHE A 146 -7.57 6.59 1.39
CA PHE A 146 -8.55 5.81 0.62
C PHE A 146 -7.94 5.18 -0.64
N SER A 147 -6.80 4.51 -0.48
CA SER A 147 -6.02 3.95 -1.59
C SER A 147 -5.52 2.54 -1.30
N GLU A 148 -5.29 1.80 -2.36
CA GLU A 148 -4.58 0.53 -2.35
C GLU A 148 -3.11 0.77 -2.74
N VAL A 149 -2.17 0.21 -1.97
CA VAL A 149 -0.72 0.36 -2.18
C VAL A 149 -0.10 -1.02 -2.32
N SER A 150 0.49 -1.29 -3.46
CA SER A 150 1.31 -2.48 -3.70
C SER A 150 2.78 -2.08 -3.86
N LEU A 151 3.66 -2.76 -3.14
CA LEU A 151 5.10 -2.52 -3.13
C LEU A 151 5.84 -3.84 -3.34
N ASP A 152 6.57 -3.95 -4.45
CA ASP A 152 7.36 -5.13 -4.76
C ASP A 152 8.81 -4.76 -5.03
N ARG A 153 9.75 -5.45 -4.36
CA ARG A 153 11.20 -5.23 -4.46
C ARG A 153 11.60 -3.77 -4.19
N PHE A 154 11.46 -3.38 -2.95
CA PHE A 154 11.96 -2.10 -2.46
C PHE A 154 13.19 -2.32 -1.58
N PHE A 155 14.21 -1.50 -1.79
CA PHE A 155 15.39 -1.42 -0.93
C PHE A 155 15.78 0.03 -0.67
N GLY A 156 15.80 0.47 0.60
CA GLY A 156 16.21 1.83 0.91
C GLY A 156 15.53 2.42 2.14
N ARG A 157 15.20 3.69 2.07
CA ARG A 157 14.48 4.38 3.15
C ARG A 157 13.06 4.68 2.72
N MET A 158 12.09 4.15 3.47
CA MET A 158 10.69 4.43 3.20
C MET A 158 10.00 5.05 4.41
N THR A 159 9.13 6.03 4.13
CA THR A 159 8.17 6.55 5.09
C THR A 159 6.79 6.56 4.45
N ALA A 160 5.80 5.91 5.07
CA ALA A 160 4.43 5.84 4.60
C ALA A 160 3.47 6.36 5.66
N TYR A 161 2.68 7.38 5.31
CA TYR A 161 1.56 7.91 6.07
C TYR A 161 0.26 7.52 5.36
N LEU A 162 -0.49 6.56 5.94
CA LEU A 162 -1.65 5.97 5.28
C LEU A 162 -2.88 6.06 6.17
N ASP A 163 -4.00 6.51 5.59
CA ASP A 163 -5.27 6.66 6.29
C ASP A 163 -6.41 6.05 5.45
N TYR A 164 -7.12 5.05 5.99
CA TYR A 164 -8.13 4.26 5.28
C TYR A 164 -7.57 3.59 4.01
N CYS A 165 -6.42 2.95 4.11
CA CYS A 165 -5.72 2.31 2.99
C CYS A 165 -5.60 0.79 3.19
N GLU A 166 -5.14 0.13 2.15
CA GLU A 166 -4.62 -1.23 2.18
C GLU A 166 -3.20 -1.21 1.61
N LEU A 167 -2.25 -1.83 2.30
CA LEU A 167 -0.86 -1.91 1.86
C LEU A 167 -0.42 -3.37 1.81
N GLU A 168 0.03 -3.77 0.64
CA GLU A 168 0.70 -5.05 0.42
C GLU A 168 2.16 -4.81 0.01
N GLY A 169 3.11 -5.39 0.74
CA GLY A 169 4.54 -5.29 0.46
C GLY A 169 5.20 -6.66 0.39
N THR A 170 5.97 -6.89 -0.67
CA THR A 170 6.74 -8.13 -0.84
C THR A 170 8.19 -7.80 -1.18
N ASN A 171 9.14 -8.51 -0.55
CA ASN A 171 10.58 -8.29 -0.73
C ASN A 171 10.99 -6.83 -0.47
N VAL A 172 10.63 -6.30 0.68
CA VAL A 172 10.95 -4.94 1.09
C VAL A 172 12.03 -4.93 2.17
N ASP A 173 13.09 -4.14 1.98
CA ASP A 173 14.23 -4.08 2.89
C ASP A 173 14.72 -2.64 3.09
N GLY A 174 15.25 -2.35 4.25
CA GLY A 174 15.89 -1.07 4.56
C GLY A 174 15.40 -0.44 5.86
N LEU A 175 15.29 0.88 5.87
CA LEU A 175 14.73 1.67 6.97
C LEU A 175 13.27 1.96 6.67
N LEU A 176 12.34 1.15 7.18
CA LEU A 176 10.93 1.22 6.84
C LEU A 176 10.13 1.80 7.99
N ARG A 177 9.38 2.85 7.74
CA ARG A 177 8.50 3.51 8.73
C ARG A 177 7.08 3.62 8.20
N PHE A 178 6.14 3.06 8.95
CA PHE A 178 4.71 3.13 8.67
C PHE A 178 4.02 3.84 9.83
N ASP A 179 3.25 4.88 9.53
CA ASP A 179 2.35 5.56 10.47
C ASP A 179 0.96 5.52 9.85
N THR A 180 0.08 4.69 10.41
CA THR A 180 -1.14 4.31 9.70
C THR A 180 -2.36 4.37 10.60
N ARG A 181 -3.50 4.69 10.00
CA ARG A 181 -4.79 4.70 10.67
C ARG A 181 -5.85 4.04 9.76
N LYS A 182 -6.62 3.10 10.32
CA LYS A 182 -7.64 2.34 9.59
C LYS A 182 -7.09 1.77 8.27
N THR A 183 -5.91 1.18 8.38
CA THR A 183 -5.15 0.67 7.25
C THR A 183 -4.70 -0.74 7.57
N ASP A 184 -5.01 -1.66 6.69
CA ASP A 184 -4.51 -3.02 6.75
C ASP A 184 -3.15 -3.10 6.08
N ILE A 185 -2.20 -3.75 6.71
CA ILE A 185 -0.83 -3.91 6.22
C ILE A 185 -0.51 -5.40 6.15
N SER A 186 -0.09 -5.85 4.97
CA SER A 186 0.50 -7.17 4.74
C SER A 186 1.92 -7.01 4.23
N LEU A 187 2.91 -7.50 4.99
CA LEU A 187 4.31 -7.50 4.58
C LEU A 187 4.84 -8.93 4.55
N ASP A 188 5.29 -9.35 3.38
CA ASP A 188 5.90 -10.65 3.17
C ASP A 188 7.37 -10.53 2.76
N ALA A 189 8.21 -11.43 3.28
CA ALA A 189 9.65 -11.47 3.04
C ALA A 189 10.33 -10.10 3.27
N PHE A 190 9.93 -9.36 4.31
CA PHE A 190 10.52 -8.08 4.63
C PHE A 190 11.77 -8.22 5.52
N ALA A 191 12.66 -7.22 5.43
CA ALA A 191 13.94 -7.20 6.12
C ALA A 191 14.31 -5.79 6.61
N GLY A 192 15.50 -5.65 7.20
CA GLY A 192 16.02 -4.37 7.66
C GLY A 192 15.47 -3.92 9.01
N ASP A 193 15.37 -2.62 9.20
CA ASP A 193 14.84 -1.98 10.41
C ASP A 193 13.44 -1.46 10.15
N VAL A 194 12.44 -2.12 10.73
CA VAL A 194 11.03 -1.86 10.44
C VAL A 194 10.33 -1.31 11.68
N ARG A 195 9.66 -0.19 11.52
CA ARG A 195 8.82 0.42 12.54
C ARG A 195 7.41 0.67 12.03
N ILE A 196 6.43 0.14 12.76
CA ILE A 196 5.01 0.27 12.43
C ILE A 196 4.28 0.91 13.61
N LYS A 197 3.61 2.03 13.37
CA LYS A 197 2.59 2.58 14.26
C LYS A 197 1.25 2.43 13.57
N ASN A 198 0.34 1.68 14.18
CA ASN A 198 -0.96 1.41 13.58
C ASN A 198 -2.10 1.70 14.56
N TYR A 199 -3.13 2.36 14.08
CA TYR A 199 -4.36 2.58 14.82
C TYR A 199 -5.56 2.15 13.99
N LEU A 200 -6.32 1.13 14.45
CA LEU A 200 -7.46 0.56 13.73
C LEU A 200 -7.07 -0.03 12.37
N GLY A 201 -6.46 -1.18 12.35
CA GLY A 201 -6.11 -1.90 11.13
C GLY A 201 -5.37 -3.18 11.46
N LYS A 202 -5.46 -4.14 10.56
CA LYS A 202 -4.86 -5.47 10.68
C LYS A 202 -3.41 -5.43 10.20
N LEU A 203 -2.53 -6.16 10.89
CA LEU A 203 -1.14 -6.35 10.51
C LEU A 203 -0.88 -7.83 10.28
N ASP A 204 -0.52 -8.21 9.06
CA ASP A 204 -0.04 -9.54 8.69
C ASP A 204 1.43 -9.44 8.30
N LEU A 205 2.33 -10.00 9.11
CA LEU A 205 3.77 -9.76 9.03
C LEU A 205 4.54 -11.08 8.91
N SER A 206 5.30 -11.25 7.84
CA SER A 206 6.15 -12.41 7.59
C SER A 206 7.60 -11.96 7.33
N PRO A 207 8.43 -11.78 8.38
CA PRO A 207 9.81 -11.31 8.22
C PRO A 207 10.69 -12.38 7.59
N SER A 208 11.67 -11.94 6.79
CA SER A 208 12.75 -12.79 6.31
C SER A 208 13.82 -13.00 7.40
N SER A 209 14.73 -13.93 7.19
CA SER A 209 15.88 -14.15 8.07
C SER A 209 16.87 -12.96 8.12
N MET A 210 16.77 -12.01 7.18
CA MET A 210 17.60 -10.82 7.11
C MET A 210 17.01 -9.63 7.89
N LEU A 211 15.91 -9.83 8.64
CA LEU A 211 15.39 -8.79 9.54
C LEU A 211 16.48 -8.35 10.53
N ARG A 212 16.61 -7.05 10.76
CA ARG A 212 17.49 -6.49 11.81
C ARG A 212 16.71 -6.10 13.07
N SER A 213 15.57 -5.44 12.88
CA SER A 213 14.67 -5.11 13.98
C SER A 213 13.24 -4.91 13.50
N LEU A 214 12.27 -5.28 14.34
CA LEU A 214 10.85 -4.96 14.14
C LEU A 214 10.29 -4.32 15.41
N ASP A 215 9.79 -3.10 15.31
CA ASP A 215 9.09 -2.36 16.39
C ASP A 215 7.66 -2.06 15.95
N VAL A 216 6.69 -2.74 16.55
CA VAL A 216 5.26 -2.56 16.27
C VAL A 216 4.57 -1.94 17.48
N LYS A 217 3.89 -0.83 17.27
CA LYS A 217 2.96 -0.23 18.23
C LYS A 217 1.58 -0.17 17.59
N SER A 218 0.67 -1.03 18.05
CA SER A 218 -0.67 -1.13 17.51
C SER A 218 -1.73 -0.91 18.58
N ARG A 219 -2.88 -0.42 18.16
CA ARG A 219 -4.08 -0.29 19.00
C ARG A 219 -5.32 -0.53 18.16
N ASN A 220 -6.25 -1.36 18.66
CA ASN A 220 -7.46 -1.76 17.94
C ASN A 220 -7.16 -2.35 16.56
N GLY A 221 -6.21 -3.27 16.51
CA GLY A 221 -5.82 -3.97 15.29
C GLY A 221 -5.19 -5.30 15.62
N LYS A 222 -5.66 -6.38 15.00
CA LYS A 222 -5.04 -7.69 15.14
C LYS A 222 -3.65 -7.69 14.53
N VAL A 223 -2.69 -8.30 15.23
CA VAL A 223 -1.33 -8.48 14.72
C VAL A 223 -1.09 -9.97 14.54
N SER A 224 -0.79 -10.39 13.32
CA SER A 224 -0.38 -11.74 12.96
C SER A 224 1.08 -11.72 12.53
N LEU A 225 1.92 -12.49 13.20
CA LEU A 225 3.32 -12.65 12.88
C LEU A 225 3.57 -14.10 12.46
N THR A 226 4.04 -14.30 11.23
CA THR A 226 4.36 -15.62 10.69
C THR A 226 5.87 -15.79 10.62
N VAL A 227 6.41 -16.79 11.31
CA VAL A 227 7.86 -17.07 11.38
C VAL A 227 8.15 -18.52 11.04
N ASN A 228 9.36 -18.82 10.57
CA ASN A 228 9.76 -20.19 10.27
C ASN A 228 10.00 -21.01 11.57
N SER A 229 10.50 -20.37 12.62
CA SER A 229 10.74 -20.93 13.94
C SER A 229 10.76 -19.82 14.98
N LEU A 230 10.34 -20.12 16.22
CA LEU A 230 10.52 -19.20 17.35
C LEU A 230 12.00 -18.97 17.68
N ASP A 231 12.87 -19.89 17.30
CA ASP A 231 14.31 -19.71 17.52
C ASP A 231 14.95 -18.70 16.55
N ALA A 232 14.23 -18.24 15.53
CA ALA A 232 14.80 -17.32 14.51
C ALA A 232 15.10 -15.93 15.07
N PHE A 233 14.34 -15.46 16.06
CA PHE A 233 14.37 -14.08 16.56
C PHE A 233 14.35 -14.02 18.09
N ASN A 234 14.65 -12.86 18.65
CA ASN A 234 14.32 -12.51 20.03
C ASN A 234 12.97 -11.83 20.06
N TYR A 235 12.17 -12.06 21.09
CA TYR A 235 10.81 -11.52 21.20
C TYR A 235 10.63 -10.76 22.51
N ASP A 236 9.92 -9.62 22.39
CA ASP A 236 9.36 -8.86 23.50
C ASP A 236 7.96 -8.38 23.08
N VAL A 237 6.95 -9.18 23.41
CA VAL A 237 5.57 -8.96 23.01
C VAL A 237 4.73 -8.69 24.23
N LEU A 238 4.03 -7.53 24.23
CA LEU A 238 3.14 -7.10 25.29
C LEU A 238 1.76 -6.77 24.71
N VAL A 239 0.73 -7.34 25.30
CA VAL A 239 -0.67 -7.12 24.88
C VAL A 239 -1.50 -6.71 26.08
N ASN A 240 -2.15 -5.54 25.98
CA ASN A 240 -3.02 -5.04 27.02
C ASN A 240 -4.49 -5.23 26.64
N SER A 241 -5.29 -5.74 27.56
CA SER A 241 -6.73 -5.98 27.42
C SER A 241 -7.08 -6.97 26.30
N SER A 242 -6.18 -7.92 26.00
CA SER A 242 -6.36 -9.00 25.05
C SER A 242 -5.33 -10.11 25.35
N PHE A 243 -5.07 -11.01 24.40
CA PHE A 243 -4.22 -12.18 24.59
C PHE A 243 -3.16 -12.35 23.51
N ILE A 244 -2.16 -13.18 23.83
CA ILE A 244 -1.14 -13.64 22.87
C ILE A 244 -1.42 -15.10 22.56
N SER A 245 -1.49 -15.46 21.28
CA SER A 245 -1.57 -16.83 20.79
C SER A 245 -0.25 -17.23 20.18
N LEU A 246 0.32 -18.33 20.65
CA LEU A 246 1.56 -18.94 20.14
C LEU A 246 1.23 -20.22 19.37
N PRO A 247 2.19 -20.76 18.58
CA PRO A 247 2.06 -22.06 17.93
C PRO A 247 1.74 -23.17 18.94
N GLU A 248 1.12 -24.24 18.45
CA GLU A 248 0.73 -25.39 19.24
C GLU A 248 1.88 -25.91 20.13
N GLY A 249 1.57 -26.21 21.39
CA GLY A 249 2.52 -26.68 22.40
C GLY A 249 3.42 -25.59 23.00
N LYS A 250 3.25 -24.32 22.63
CA LYS A 250 4.06 -23.20 23.14
C LYS A 250 3.29 -22.21 24.03
N SER A 251 2.01 -22.44 24.26
CA SER A 251 1.15 -21.54 25.05
C SER A 251 1.67 -21.28 26.48
N GLY A 252 2.36 -22.23 27.10
CA GLY A 252 2.97 -22.07 28.42
C GLY A 252 4.11 -21.05 28.51
N LEU A 253 4.56 -20.47 27.39
CA LEU A 253 5.55 -19.40 27.36
C LEU A 253 4.92 -18.00 27.53
N VAL A 254 3.60 -17.89 27.54
CA VAL A 254 2.89 -16.63 27.74
C VAL A 254 2.64 -16.42 29.23
N GLU A 255 3.13 -15.28 29.74
CA GLU A 255 2.84 -14.80 31.09
C GLU A 255 1.56 -13.97 31.04
N VAL A 256 0.62 -14.19 31.99
CA VAL A 256 -0.65 -13.45 32.07
C VAL A 256 -0.77 -12.80 33.42
N ASP A 257 -0.97 -11.50 33.45
CA ASP A 257 -1.34 -10.73 34.63
C ASP A 257 -2.83 -10.36 34.57
N GLU A 258 -3.65 -11.06 35.33
CA GLU A 258 -5.10 -10.85 35.33
C GLU A 258 -5.50 -9.49 35.94
N LEU A 259 -4.72 -8.94 36.88
CA LEU A 259 -5.01 -7.66 37.52
C LEU A 259 -4.77 -6.49 36.57
N LEU A 260 -3.67 -6.55 35.83
CA LEU A 260 -3.32 -5.53 34.84
C LEU A 260 -3.99 -5.80 33.47
N LYS A 261 -4.62 -6.97 33.28
CA LYS A 261 -5.14 -7.45 32.00
C LYS A 261 -4.07 -7.42 30.90
N GLU A 262 -2.88 -7.87 31.25
CA GLU A 262 -1.73 -7.93 30.37
C GLU A 262 -1.35 -9.37 30.03
N SER A 263 -0.92 -9.59 28.80
CA SER A 263 -0.25 -10.82 28.36
C SER A 263 1.11 -10.46 27.81
N ALA A 264 2.14 -11.19 28.24
CA ALA A 264 3.51 -10.97 27.81
C ALA A 264 4.14 -12.25 27.28
N PHE A 265 4.90 -12.15 26.20
CA PHE A 265 5.75 -13.22 25.68
C PHE A 265 7.15 -12.67 25.47
N ARG A 266 8.12 -13.21 26.22
CA ARG A 266 9.52 -12.83 26.15
C ARG A 266 10.38 -14.08 25.89
N LEU A 267 11.13 -14.05 24.80
CA LEU A 267 12.05 -15.12 24.45
C LEU A 267 13.38 -14.54 24.00
N ARG A 268 14.46 -14.93 24.65
CA ARG A 268 15.83 -14.53 24.30
C ARG A 268 16.57 -15.74 23.79
N ASN A 269 16.81 -15.80 22.51
CA ASN A 269 17.48 -16.92 21.86
C ASN A 269 18.99 -16.71 21.74
N ASP A 270 19.43 -15.53 21.24
CA ASP A 270 20.84 -15.18 21.10
C ASP A 270 21.02 -13.67 20.96
N VAL A 271 22.16 -13.13 21.37
CA VAL A 271 22.53 -11.73 21.30
C VAL A 271 22.62 -11.24 19.84
N GLY A 272 23.01 -12.12 18.90
CA GLY A 272 23.13 -11.79 17.48
C GLY A 272 21.83 -11.80 16.68
N LYS A 273 20.71 -12.29 17.27
CA LYS A 273 19.43 -12.39 16.56
C LYS A 273 18.66 -11.07 16.58
N ALA A 274 17.91 -10.82 15.53
CA ALA A 274 17.05 -9.65 15.44
C ALA A 274 16.00 -9.62 16.55
N ASN A 275 15.67 -8.42 17.02
CA ASN A 275 14.64 -8.19 18.03
C ASN A 275 13.31 -7.87 17.38
N ILE A 276 12.28 -8.58 17.80
CA ILE A 276 10.88 -8.32 17.48
C ILE A 276 10.19 -7.78 18.73
N THR A 277 9.84 -6.50 18.73
CA THR A 277 9.11 -5.84 19.79
C THR A 277 7.71 -5.50 19.30
N ILE A 278 6.68 -6.00 19.99
CA ILE A 278 5.28 -5.74 19.65
C ILE A 278 4.56 -5.29 20.91
N THR A 279 3.97 -4.09 20.85
CA THR A 279 3.01 -3.63 21.85
C THR A 279 1.66 -3.46 21.18
N ASN A 280 0.65 -4.19 21.65
CA ASN A 280 -0.72 -4.07 21.14
C ASN A 280 -1.72 -3.80 22.26
N GLN A 281 -2.81 -3.09 21.96
CA GLN A 281 -3.90 -2.83 22.88
C GLN A 281 -5.22 -3.24 22.25
N LEU A 282 -6.08 -3.89 23.04
CA LEU A 282 -7.48 -4.22 22.77
C LEU A 282 -7.71 -5.37 21.79
N ASP A 283 -6.72 -5.76 20.99
CA ASP A 283 -6.80 -6.88 20.04
C ASP A 283 -5.62 -7.84 20.22
N PRO A 284 -5.76 -9.11 19.79
CA PRO A 284 -4.74 -10.13 20.03
C PRO A 284 -3.51 -9.96 19.13
N VAL A 285 -2.41 -10.54 19.62
CA VAL A 285 -1.22 -10.85 18.82
C VAL A 285 -1.17 -12.36 18.64
N THR A 286 -1.06 -12.81 17.39
CA THR A 286 -0.93 -14.22 17.06
C THR A 286 0.43 -14.45 16.39
N ILE A 287 1.19 -15.40 16.89
CA ILE A 287 2.45 -15.84 16.26
C ILE A 287 2.23 -17.23 15.71
N ASN A 288 2.48 -17.43 14.43
CA ASN A 288 2.28 -18.67 13.70
C ASN A 288 3.59 -19.16 13.08
N TYR A 289 3.67 -20.46 12.81
CA TYR A 289 4.69 -20.99 11.92
C TYR A 289 4.24 -20.85 10.46
N ALA A 290 5.19 -20.54 9.57
CA ALA A 290 4.97 -20.63 8.14
C ALA A 290 4.56 -22.07 7.78
N SER A 291 3.50 -22.20 6.99
CA SER A 291 3.11 -23.50 6.43
C SER A 291 4.28 -24.03 5.60
N LYS A 292 4.76 -25.24 5.88
CA LYS A 292 5.66 -25.91 4.95
C LYS A 292 4.86 -26.12 3.66
N THR A 293 5.09 -25.29 2.64
CA THR A 293 4.65 -25.63 1.29
C THR A 293 5.39 -26.90 0.90
N GLY A 294 4.67 -28.02 0.89
CA GLY A 294 5.19 -29.28 0.40
C GLY A 294 5.49 -29.13 -1.08
N ASN A 295 6.75 -28.96 -1.41
CA ASN A 295 7.33 -29.33 -2.69
C ASN A 295 8.40 -30.39 -2.37
N ASP A 296 7.92 -31.59 -2.04
CA ASP A 296 8.66 -32.82 -2.21
C ASP A 296 7.91 -33.59 -3.31
N GLU A 297 8.28 -33.35 -4.58
CA GLU A 297 8.24 -34.34 -5.65
C GLU A 297 9.27 -33.91 -6.71
#